data_622d669ffc9c8eb80cfe3d96d9cd989c
#
_entry.id   622d669ffc9c8eb80cfe3d96d9cd989c
#
_cell.length_a   1.000
_cell.length_b   1.000
_cell.length_c   1.000
_cell.angle_alpha   90.00
_cell.angle_beta   90.00
_cell.angle_gamma   90.00
#
_symmetry.space_group_name_H-M   'P 1'
#
loop_
_entity.id
_entity.type
_entity.pdbx_description
1 polymer ?
#
loop_
_entity_poly.entity_id
_entity_poly.type
_entity_poly.pdbx_seq_one_letter_code
_entity_poly.pdbx_strand_id
1 'polypeptide(L)'
;MNAWLLRAVVLGALVVALRAGLGFAMVYWPTQGALMRILCLVVLVAAIVSWGVLDGRRDRIASGDAERGADLTMMWLKAAVVGGVGSGLVAWVLDFVPGFDLGDNGVLFEVTAGAAFIILLIFVPALIGVGVGRMLAERRNGKGRSTPPSTFSAAGSAI
;
A
#
# COMPACT_ATOMS: atom_id res chain seq x y z
N MET A 1 5.90 2.68 -18.06
CA MET A 1 6.48 2.57 -16.70
C MET A 1 5.94 1.30 -16.04
N ASN A 2 6.80 0.50 -15.42
CA ASN A 2 6.36 -0.73 -14.76
C ASN A 2 5.52 -0.37 -13.53
N ALA A 3 4.36 -1.01 -13.39
CA ALA A 3 3.39 -0.70 -12.34
C ALA A 3 3.98 -0.77 -10.91
N TRP A 4 4.94 -1.66 -10.64
CA TRP A 4 5.64 -1.75 -9.37
C TRP A 4 6.56 -0.56 -9.11
N LEU A 5 7.21 -0.01 -10.16
CA LEU A 5 8.11 1.14 -10.03
C LEU A 5 7.34 2.41 -9.64
N LEU A 6 6.18 2.62 -10.26
CA LEU A 6 5.31 3.75 -9.90
C LEU A 6 4.91 3.69 -8.42
N ARG A 7 4.57 2.50 -7.91
CA ARG A 7 4.26 2.30 -6.49
C ARG A 7 5.46 2.60 -5.60
N ALA A 8 6.64 2.08 -5.98
CA ALA A 8 7.87 2.32 -5.23
C ALA A 8 8.18 3.82 -5.13
N VAL A 9 8.10 4.54 -6.25
CA VAL A 9 8.39 5.99 -6.30
C VAL A 9 7.37 6.79 -5.50
N VAL A 10 6.08 6.54 -5.70
CA VAL A 10 5.02 7.30 -5.02
C VAL A 10 5.03 7.04 -3.51
N LEU A 11 5.16 5.77 -3.08
CA LEU A 11 5.19 5.45 -1.66
C LEU A 11 6.51 5.88 -1.00
N GLY A 12 7.64 5.72 -1.69
CA GLY A 12 8.92 6.23 -1.22
C GLY A 12 8.91 7.76 -1.05
N ALA A 13 8.38 8.49 -2.03
CA ALA A 13 8.20 9.93 -1.95
C ALA A 13 7.25 10.34 -0.81
N LEU A 14 6.15 9.60 -0.62
CA LEU A 14 5.23 9.83 0.49
C LEU A 14 5.91 9.64 1.85
N VAL A 15 6.71 8.59 2.02
CA VAL A 15 7.48 8.34 3.25
C VAL A 15 8.44 9.50 3.52
N VAL A 16 9.20 9.93 2.52
CA VAL A 16 10.14 11.07 2.65
C VAL A 16 9.39 12.36 2.99
N ALA A 17 8.28 12.64 2.30
CA ALA A 17 7.46 13.83 2.55
C ALA A 17 6.89 13.84 3.98
N LEU A 18 6.40 12.70 4.48
CA LEU A 18 5.90 12.58 5.85
C LEU A 18 7.03 12.73 6.89
N ARG A 19 8.21 12.17 6.63
CA ARG A 19 9.39 12.37 7.52
C ARG A 19 9.82 13.83 7.55
N ALA A 20 9.95 14.48 6.40
CA ALA A 20 10.30 15.89 6.32
C ALA A 20 9.23 16.79 6.99
N GLY A 21 7.95 16.53 6.71
CA GLY A 21 6.84 17.21 7.36
C GLY A 21 6.82 17.04 8.88
N LEU A 22 7.13 15.82 9.35
CA LEU A 22 7.23 15.53 10.77
C LEU A 22 8.39 16.27 11.43
N GLY A 23 9.57 16.30 10.80
CA GLY A 23 10.72 17.08 11.28
C GLY A 23 10.39 18.56 11.41
N PHE A 24 9.77 19.14 10.37
CA PHE A 24 9.31 20.52 10.40
C PHE A 24 8.27 20.78 11.50
N ALA A 25 7.27 19.88 11.63
CA ALA A 25 6.24 20.03 12.65
C ALA A 25 6.79 19.97 14.09
N MET A 26 7.83 19.16 14.33
CA MET A 26 8.46 19.06 15.65
C MET A 26 9.20 20.34 16.06
N VAL A 27 9.72 21.10 15.09
CA VAL A 27 10.36 22.39 15.36
C VAL A 27 9.33 23.41 15.82
N TYR A 28 8.13 23.43 15.24
CA TYR A 28 7.10 24.41 15.56
C TYR A 28 6.15 23.99 16.71
N TRP A 29 5.94 22.70 16.91
CA TRP A 29 5.05 22.14 17.94
C TRP A 29 5.71 21.00 18.74
N PRO A 30 6.75 21.27 19.53
CA PRO A 30 7.52 20.24 20.21
C PRO A 30 6.70 19.41 21.21
N THR A 31 5.63 19.98 21.78
CA THR A 31 4.76 19.32 22.76
C THR A 31 3.80 18.29 22.14
N GLN A 32 3.57 18.33 20.83
CA GLN A 32 2.61 17.47 20.13
C GLN A 32 3.29 16.40 19.27
N GLY A 33 4.59 16.18 19.43
CA GLY A 33 5.38 15.27 18.60
C GLY A 33 4.84 13.85 18.55
N ALA A 34 4.34 13.30 19.64
CA ALA A 34 3.74 11.97 19.69
C ALA A 34 2.47 11.87 18.81
N LEU A 35 1.59 12.85 18.88
CA LEU A 35 0.35 12.91 18.10
C LEU A 35 0.66 13.04 16.60
N MET A 36 1.63 13.90 16.24
CA MET A 36 2.06 14.08 14.85
C MET A 36 2.65 12.79 14.25
N ARG A 37 3.45 12.04 15.02
CA ARG A 37 3.98 10.73 14.59
C ARG A 37 2.88 9.73 14.32
N ILE A 38 1.90 9.63 15.22
CA ILE A 38 0.76 8.72 15.05
C ILE A 38 -0.06 9.13 13.82
N LEU A 39 -0.32 10.42 13.64
CA LEU A 39 -1.06 10.93 12.49
C LEU A 39 -0.36 10.60 11.15
N CYS A 40 0.95 10.87 11.05
CA CYS A 40 1.73 10.49 9.87
C CYS A 40 1.70 8.98 9.60
N LEU A 41 1.81 8.16 10.64
CA LEU A 41 1.72 6.71 10.53
C LEU A 41 0.35 6.27 10.02
N VAL A 42 -0.73 6.81 10.57
CA VAL A 42 -2.11 6.50 10.16
C VAL A 42 -2.33 6.90 8.69
N VAL A 43 -1.89 8.09 8.29
CA VAL A 43 -2.00 8.56 6.90
C VAL A 43 -1.25 7.63 5.95
N LEU A 44 -0.01 7.25 6.29
CA LEU A 44 0.79 6.33 5.49
C LEU A 44 0.12 4.96 5.35
N VAL A 45 -0.28 4.35 6.46
CA VAL A 45 -0.93 3.04 6.47
C VAL A 45 -2.25 3.08 5.69
N ALA A 46 -3.07 4.12 5.89
CA ALA A 46 -4.34 4.30 5.17
C ALA A 46 -4.11 4.41 3.65
N ALA A 47 -3.10 5.16 3.21
CA ALA A 47 -2.75 5.28 1.79
C ALA A 47 -2.34 3.92 1.20
N ILE A 48 -1.47 3.17 1.90
CA ILE A 48 -0.98 1.86 1.46
C ILE A 48 -2.14 0.85 1.38
N VAL A 49 -2.95 0.75 2.44
CA VAL A 49 -4.10 -0.17 2.49
C VAL A 49 -5.09 0.17 1.38
N SER A 50 -5.43 1.45 1.21
CA SER A 50 -6.38 1.89 0.16
C SER A 50 -5.90 1.50 -1.23
N TRP A 51 -4.61 1.70 -1.51
CA TRP A 51 -4.03 1.29 -2.80
C TRP A 51 -4.02 -0.24 -2.95
N GLY A 52 -3.63 -0.97 -1.90
CA GLY A 52 -3.69 -2.44 -1.88
C GLY A 52 -5.10 -2.97 -2.15
N VAL A 53 -6.13 -2.38 -1.52
CA VAL A 53 -7.54 -2.72 -1.77
C VAL A 53 -7.93 -2.50 -3.23
N LEU A 54 -7.53 -1.38 -3.81
CA LEU A 54 -7.81 -1.09 -5.23
C LEU A 54 -7.15 -2.10 -6.16
N ASP A 55 -5.90 -2.47 -5.88
CA ASP A 55 -5.17 -3.47 -6.66
C ASP A 55 -5.79 -4.85 -6.54
N GLY A 56 -6.10 -5.29 -5.30
CA GLY A 56 -6.73 -6.58 -5.06
C GLY A 56 -8.12 -6.70 -5.72
N ARG A 57 -8.90 -5.62 -5.72
CA ARG A 57 -10.19 -5.59 -6.41
C ARG A 57 -10.04 -5.65 -7.93
N ARG A 58 -9.10 -4.87 -8.49
CA ARG A 58 -8.84 -4.86 -9.95
C ARG A 58 -8.36 -6.22 -10.44
N ASP A 59 -7.43 -6.82 -9.69
CA ASP A 59 -6.90 -8.15 -10.00
C ASP A 59 -8.02 -9.20 -10.04
N ARG A 60 -8.88 -9.23 -9.02
CA ARG A 60 -9.98 -10.19 -8.93
C ARG A 60 -11.04 -10.01 -10.02
N ILE A 61 -11.33 -8.75 -10.37
CA ILE A 61 -12.28 -8.45 -11.45
C ILE A 61 -11.70 -8.85 -12.81
N ALA A 62 -10.39 -8.63 -13.03
CA ALA A 62 -9.74 -8.93 -14.30
C ALA A 62 -9.48 -10.43 -14.51
N SER A 63 -9.11 -11.17 -13.45
CA SER A 63 -8.68 -12.58 -13.55
C SER A 63 -9.82 -13.59 -13.41
N GLY A 64 -10.94 -13.21 -12.80
CA GLY A 64 -12.08 -14.12 -12.56
C GLY A 64 -11.79 -15.26 -11.56
N ASP A 65 -10.58 -15.82 -11.58
CA ASP A 65 -10.11 -16.93 -10.76
C ASP A 65 -8.94 -16.55 -9.87
N ALA A 66 -8.88 -17.15 -8.67
CA ALA A 66 -7.81 -16.89 -7.69
C ALA A 66 -6.44 -17.39 -8.16
N GLU A 67 -6.39 -18.43 -8.99
CA GLU A 67 -5.16 -19.06 -9.44
C GLU A 67 -4.50 -18.34 -10.62
N ARG A 68 -5.25 -17.55 -11.37
CA ARG A 68 -4.77 -16.80 -12.56
C ARG A 68 -4.47 -15.32 -12.29
N GLY A 69 -4.60 -14.87 -11.04
CA GLY A 69 -4.32 -13.49 -10.64
C GLY A 69 -2.84 -13.14 -10.79
N ALA A 70 -2.55 -11.86 -11.02
CA ALA A 70 -1.19 -11.35 -11.01
C ALA A 70 -0.53 -11.63 -9.65
N ASP A 71 0.79 -11.91 -9.67
CA ASP A 71 1.56 -12.06 -8.43
C ASP A 71 1.75 -10.68 -7.76
N LEU A 72 0.65 -10.23 -7.13
CA LEU A 72 0.63 -8.98 -6.40
C LEU A 72 1.59 -8.98 -5.22
N THR A 73 1.84 -10.14 -4.62
CA THR A 73 2.77 -10.28 -3.50
C THR A 73 4.18 -9.91 -3.91
N MET A 74 4.68 -10.50 -5.01
CA MET A 74 6.00 -10.19 -5.54
C MET A 74 6.09 -8.73 -6.03
N MET A 75 5.03 -8.22 -6.63
CA MET A 75 4.97 -6.83 -7.09
C MET A 75 5.05 -5.85 -5.92
N TRP A 76 4.30 -6.09 -4.84
CA TRP A 76 4.32 -5.26 -3.65
C TRP A 76 5.62 -5.41 -2.85
N LEU A 77 6.22 -6.61 -2.83
CA LEU A 77 7.54 -6.82 -2.21
C LEU A 77 8.62 -6.00 -2.93
N LYS A 78 8.67 -6.05 -4.26
CA LYS A 78 9.60 -5.24 -5.05
C LYS A 78 9.39 -3.74 -4.82
N ALA A 79 8.13 -3.30 -4.80
CA ALA A 79 7.80 -1.90 -4.54
C ALA A 79 8.22 -1.47 -3.13
N ALA A 80 7.99 -2.30 -2.11
CA ALA A 80 8.36 -2.04 -0.73
C ALA A 80 9.88 -1.98 -0.54
N VAL A 81 10.63 -2.93 -1.13
CA VAL A 81 12.10 -2.96 -1.04
C VAL A 81 12.70 -1.72 -1.69
N VAL A 82 12.31 -1.42 -2.93
CA VAL A 82 12.86 -0.24 -3.64
C VAL A 82 12.41 1.07 -2.99
N GLY A 83 11.15 1.16 -2.55
CA GLY A 83 10.61 2.33 -1.85
C GLY A 83 11.26 2.52 -0.48
N GLY A 84 11.47 1.43 0.29
CA GLY A 84 12.09 1.47 1.61
C GLY A 84 13.56 1.85 1.56
N VAL A 85 14.36 1.17 0.75
CA VAL A 85 15.78 1.48 0.57
C VAL A 85 15.95 2.88 -0.04
N GLY A 86 15.16 3.20 -1.09
CA GLY A 86 15.21 4.49 -1.75
C GLY A 86 14.86 5.64 -0.81
N SER A 87 13.82 5.49 0.02
CA SER A 87 13.45 6.52 1.01
C SER A 87 14.52 6.71 2.08
N GLY A 88 15.19 5.63 2.52
CA GLY A 88 16.30 5.69 3.45
C GLY A 88 17.49 6.45 2.86
N LEU A 89 17.87 6.15 1.62
CA LEU A 89 18.94 6.86 0.92
C LEU A 89 18.62 8.34 0.72
N VAL A 90 17.40 8.66 0.30
CA VAL A 90 16.97 10.07 0.12
C VAL A 90 16.95 10.79 1.46
N ALA A 91 16.46 10.17 2.53
CA ALA A 91 16.49 10.75 3.87
C ALA A 91 17.93 11.06 4.32
N TRP A 92 18.84 10.13 4.09
CA TRP A 92 20.26 10.34 4.39
C TRP A 92 20.87 11.49 3.58
N VAL A 93 20.57 11.60 2.28
CA VAL A 93 21.05 12.72 1.45
C VAL A 93 20.47 14.04 1.93
N LEU A 94 19.21 14.09 2.31
CA LEU A 94 18.55 15.29 2.82
C LEU A 94 19.13 15.75 4.16
N ASP A 95 19.72 14.87 4.96
CA ASP A 95 20.35 15.20 6.23
C ASP A 95 21.61 16.08 6.05
N PHE A 96 22.23 16.06 4.85
CA PHE A 96 23.31 16.99 4.51
C PHE A 96 22.84 18.42 4.19
N VAL A 97 21.52 18.65 4.06
CA VAL A 97 20.98 19.97 3.73
C VAL A 97 20.75 20.77 5.02
N PRO A 98 21.38 21.94 5.20
CA PRO A 98 21.19 22.77 6.40
C PRO A 98 19.69 23.08 6.63
N GLY A 99 19.19 22.79 7.81
CA GLY A 99 17.78 23.01 8.19
C GLY A 99 16.87 21.78 8.10
N PHE A 100 17.37 20.64 7.63
CA PHE A 100 16.69 19.36 7.70
C PHE A 100 17.38 18.47 8.72
N ASP A 101 16.81 18.37 9.91
CA ASP A 101 17.25 17.44 10.94
C ASP A 101 16.33 16.20 10.88
N LEU A 102 16.79 15.17 10.18
CA LEU A 102 16.06 13.90 10.03
C LEU A 102 16.51 12.83 11.05
N GLY A 103 17.38 13.21 11.97
CA GLY A 103 17.93 12.40 13.06
C GLY A 103 19.37 11.95 12.80
N ASP A 104 20.18 11.96 13.87
CA ASP A 104 21.64 11.64 13.87
C ASP A 104 21.97 10.15 13.60
N ASN A 105 21.15 9.47 12.82
CA ASN A 105 21.36 8.05 12.53
C ASN A 105 22.41 7.88 11.42
N GLY A 106 23.42 7.06 11.68
CA GLY A 106 24.41 6.72 10.66
C GLY A 106 23.78 6.03 9.44
N VAL A 107 24.37 6.23 8.25
CA VAL A 107 23.96 5.63 6.96
C VAL A 107 23.63 4.14 7.07
N LEU A 108 24.47 3.39 7.77
CA LEU A 108 24.30 1.94 7.95
C LEU A 108 22.97 1.63 8.67
N PHE A 109 22.59 2.41 9.67
CA PHE A 109 21.34 2.25 10.39
C PHE A 109 20.15 2.59 9.49
N GLU A 110 20.18 3.71 8.77
CA GLU A 110 19.08 4.12 7.88
C GLU A 110 18.86 3.13 6.73
N VAL A 111 19.93 2.61 6.11
CA VAL A 111 19.83 1.67 4.98
C VAL A 111 19.52 0.24 5.44
N THR A 112 19.83 -0.13 6.69
CA THR A 112 19.53 -1.47 7.21
C THR A 112 18.25 -1.49 8.06
N ALA A 113 18.31 -1.04 9.30
CA ALA A 113 17.19 -1.12 10.24
C ALA A 113 16.05 -0.17 9.83
N GLY A 114 16.37 1.05 9.42
CA GLY A 114 15.39 2.03 8.96
C GLY A 114 14.67 1.55 7.70
N ALA A 115 15.43 1.10 6.70
CA ALA A 115 14.85 0.56 5.46
C ALA A 115 14.03 -0.70 5.71
N ALA A 116 14.52 -1.65 6.55
CA ALA A 116 13.78 -2.86 6.89
C ALA A 116 12.43 -2.54 7.55
N PHE A 117 12.42 -1.58 8.47
CA PHE A 117 11.18 -1.12 9.11
C PHE A 117 10.20 -0.54 8.07
N ILE A 118 10.67 0.32 7.17
CA ILE A 118 9.83 0.93 6.12
C ILE A 118 9.33 -0.13 5.14
N ILE A 119 10.17 -1.11 4.77
CA ILE A 119 9.75 -2.23 3.92
C ILE A 119 8.59 -2.99 4.55
N LEU A 120 8.69 -3.36 5.83
CA LEU A 120 7.61 -4.03 6.55
C LEU A 120 6.38 -3.14 6.69
N LEU A 121 6.58 -1.86 6.97
CA LEU A 121 5.51 -0.88 7.10
C LEU A 121 4.73 -0.67 5.79
N ILE A 122 5.36 -0.84 4.64
CA ILE A 122 4.69 -0.79 3.34
C ILE A 122 4.09 -2.16 2.99
N PHE A 123 4.87 -3.23 3.13
CA PHE A 123 4.52 -4.55 2.63
C PHE A 123 3.33 -5.18 3.38
N VAL A 124 3.37 -5.16 4.72
CA VAL A 124 2.32 -5.82 5.53
C VAL A 124 0.94 -5.17 5.33
N PRO A 125 0.77 -3.84 5.44
CA PRO A 125 -0.52 -3.20 5.16
C PRO A 125 -0.97 -3.36 3.71
N ALA A 126 -0.03 -3.39 2.74
CA ALA A 126 -0.37 -3.62 1.35
C ALA A 126 -0.99 -5.00 1.12
N LEU A 127 -0.40 -6.06 1.71
CA LEU A 127 -0.96 -7.42 1.61
C LEU A 127 -2.34 -7.52 2.26
N ILE A 128 -2.53 -6.89 3.43
CA ILE A 128 -3.84 -6.82 4.08
C ILE A 128 -4.83 -6.12 3.15
N GLY A 129 -4.44 -4.98 2.55
CA GLY A 129 -5.25 -4.26 1.59
C GLY A 129 -5.64 -5.12 0.37
N VAL A 130 -4.68 -5.81 -0.23
CA VAL A 130 -4.92 -6.73 -1.37
C VAL A 130 -5.90 -7.84 -0.98
N GLY A 131 -5.71 -8.49 0.18
CA GLY A 131 -6.60 -9.52 0.70
C GLY A 131 -8.03 -9.01 0.88
N VAL A 132 -8.19 -7.88 1.55
CA VAL A 132 -9.50 -7.23 1.73
C VAL A 132 -10.12 -6.85 0.38
N GLY A 133 -9.32 -6.33 -0.56
CA GLY A 133 -9.78 -5.97 -1.91
C GLY A 133 -10.36 -7.16 -2.68
N ARG A 134 -9.67 -8.31 -2.63
CA ARG A 134 -10.13 -9.57 -3.25
C ARG A 134 -11.42 -10.06 -2.62
N MET A 135 -11.51 -10.08 -1.29
CA MET A 135 -12.73 -10.47 -0.57
C MET A 135 -13.95 -9.60 -0.92
N LEU A 136 -13.75 -8.30 -1.01
CA LEU A 136 -14.82 -7.35 -1.38
C LEU A 136 -15.31 -7.57 -2.82
N ALA A 137 -14.43 -7.92 -3.75
CA ALA A 137 -14.80 -8.23 -5.12
C ALA A 137 -15.62 -9.53 -5.20
N GLU A 138 -15.26 -10.58 -4.44
CA GLU A 138 -15.98 -11.85 -4.38
C GLU A 138 -17.40 -11.68 -3.86
N ARG A 139 -17.59 -10.91 -2.77
CA ARG A 139 -18.92 -10.65 -2.20
C ARG A 139 -19.86 -9.97 -3.18
N ARG A 140 -19.34 -9.10 -4.06
CA ARG A 140 -20.16 -8.43 -5.09
C ARG A 140 -20.57 -9.40 -6.20
N ASN A 141 -19.67 -10.27 -6.64
CA ASN A 141 -19.97 -11.27 -7.67
C ASN A 141 -20.95 -12.37 -7.18
N GLY A 142 -20.86 -12.77 -5.90
CA GLY A 142 -21.78 -13.72 -5.29
C GLY A 142 -23.24 -13.21 -5.23
N LYS A 143 -23.44 -11.91 -5.00
CA LYS A 143 -24.78 -11.30 -4.99
C LYS A 143 -25.42 -11.19 -6.39
N GLY A 144 -24.63 -11.16 -7.45
CA GLY A 144 -25.14 -11.11 -8.83
C GLY A 144 -25.53 -12.47 -9.39
N ARG A 145 -25.10 -13.57 -8.76
CA ARG A 145 -25.37 -14.94 -9.23
C ARG A 145 -26.60 -15.60 -8.61
N SER A 146 -27.28 -14.94 -7.69
CA SER A 146 -28.46 -15.48 -7.00
C SER A 146 -29.79 -15.24 -7.72
N THR A 147 -29.80 -14.91 -9.01
CA THR A 147 -31.00 -14.97 -9.81
C THR A 147 -31.18 -16.43 -10.30
N PRO A 148 -32.16 -17.18 -9.81
CA PRO A 148 -32.41 -18.53 -10.31
C PRO A 148 -32.69 -18.46 -11.80
N PRO A 149 -32.21 -19.44 -12.62
CA PRO A 149 -32.67 -19.54 -13.99
C PRO A 149 -34.19 -19.73 -13.95
N SER A 150 -34.91 -18.79 -14.59
CA SER A 150 -36.34 -18.96 -14.86
C SER A 150 -36.47 -20.31 -15.55
N THR A 151 -37.04 -21.28 -14.83
CA THR A 151 -37.51 -22.52 -15.41
C THR A 151 -38.57 -22.15 -16.45
N PHE A 152 -38.14 -22.09 -17.70
CA PHE A 152 -39.06 -22.06 -18.81
C PHE A 152 -39.80 -23.39 -18.78
N SER A 153 -40.98 -23.37 -18.19
CA SER A 153 -41.95 -24.47 -18.25
C SER A 153 -42.33 -24.65 -19.69
N ALA A 154 -41.70 -25.60 -20.34
CA ALA A 154 -42.21 -26.17 -21.59
C ALA A 154 -43.41 -27.06 -21.22
N ALA A 155 -44.53 -26.44 -20.90
CA ALA A 155 -45.82 -27.13 -20.88
C ALA A 155 -46.56 -26.78 -22.18
N GLY A 156 -46.78 -27.75 -23.01
CA GLY A 156 -47.75 -27.62 -24.07
C GLY A 156 -47.28 -28.07 -25.43
N SER A 157 -47.34 -29.36 -25.65
CA SER A 157 -47.83 -29.92 -26.92
C SER A 157 -48.19 -31.35 -26.73
N ALA A 158 -49.42 -31.58 -26.25
CA ALA A 158 -50.15 -32.79 -26.48
C ALA A 158 -51.36 -32.39 -27.32
N ILE A 159 -51.38 -32.75 -28.57
CA ILE A 159 -52.47 -33.20 -29.42
C ILE A 159 -51.89 -33.81 -30.69
#